data_7f5a250f7dfdcd45f84c4f415417d566
#
_entry.id   7f5a250f7dfdcd45f84c4f415417d566
#
_cell.length_a   1.000
_cell.length_b   1.000
_cell.length_c   1.000
_cell.angle_alpha   90.00
_cell.angle_beta   90.00
_cell.angle_gamma   90.00
#
_symmetry.space_group_name_H-M   'P 1'
#
loop_
_entity.id
_entity.type
_entity.pdbx_description
1 polymer ?
#
loop_
_entity_poly.entity_id
_entity_poly.type
_entity_poly.pdbx_seq_one_letter_code
_entity_poly.pdbx_strand_id
1 'polypeptide(L)'
;MIELTTEELKQRFSDSIFKRISETADELGLECYVVGGYVRDIFLQRPSKDIDVVVVGSGIVMAEALARRLGRGAHLSVFKNFGTAQLKYHGTEVEFVGARKESYAHDSRKPIVEDGSLEDDQNRRDFTINALAVCLNSQRCLLYTSDAA
;
A
#
# COMPACT_ATOMS: atom_id res chain seq x y z
N MET A 1 15.97 5.49 -14.98
CA MET A 1 15.35 4.73 -13.87
C MET A 1 16.01 3.36 -13.77
N ILE A 2 16.34 2.93 -12.57
CA ILE A 2 16.94 1.62 -12.35
C ILE A 2 15.86 0.56 -12.45
N GLU A 3 16.05 -0.43 -13.32
CA GLU A 3 15.19 -1.60 -13.37
C GLU A 3 15.62 -2.59 -12.29
N LEU A 4 14.64 -3.12 -11.57
CA LEU A 4 14.88 -4.16 -10.59
C LEU A 4 14.27 -5.48 -11.10
N THR A 5 15.03 -6.56 -10.98
CA THR A 5 14.51 -7.88 -11.30
C THR A 5 13.54 -8.36 -10.23
N THR A 6 12.74 -9.38 -10.55
CA THR A 6 11.83 -9.99 -9.58
C THR A 6 12.58 -10.50 -8.34
N GLU A 7 13.76 -11.06 -8.53
CA GLU A 7 14.59 -11.54 -7.42
C GLU A 7 15.08 -10.40 -6.53
N GLU A 8 15.50 -9.28 -7.11
CA GLU A 8 15.91 -8.10 -6.36
C GLU A 8 14.75 -7.52 -5.56
N LEU A 9 13.54 -7.46 -6.15
CA LEU A 9 12.34 -7.01 -5.45
C LEU A 9 12.01 -7.94 -4.28
N LYS A 10 12.05 -9.25 -4.49
CA LYS A 10 11.82 -10.22 -3.42
C LYS A 10 12.80 -10.05 -2.28
N GLN A 11 14.07 -9.82 -2.60
CA GLN A 11 15.10 -9.61 -1.59
C GLN A 11 14.84 -8.32 -0.79
N ARG A 12 14.45 -7.24 -1.46
CA ARG A 12 14.13 -5.95 -0.82
C ARG A 12 12.91 -6.04 0.08
N PHE A 13 11.94 -6.87 -0.27
CA PHE A 13 10.70 -7.08 0.48
C PHE A 13 10.70 -8.38 1.29
N SER A 14 11.88 -8.86 1.70
CA SER A 14 12.02 -10.09 2.48
C SER A 14 11.85 -9.88 3.98
N ASP A 15 11.73 -8.63 4.45
CA ASP A 15 11.54 -8.33 5.86
C ASP A 15 10.27 -8.98 6.40
N SER A 16 10.32 -9.35 7.69
CA SER A 16 9.22 -10.05 8.34
C SER A 16 7.89 -9.30 8.27
N ILE A 17 7.92 -7.95 8.30
CA ILE A 17 6.71 -7.15 8.21
C ILE A 17 6.00 -7.35 6.86
N PHE A 18 6.72 -7.35 5.76
CA PHE A 18 6.16 -7.56 4.43
C PHE A 18 5.59 -8.97 4.29
N LYS A 19 6.27 -9.95 4.82
CA LYS A 19 5.79 -11.34 4.83
C LYS A 19 4.47 -11.45 5.61
N ARG A 20 4.37 -10.80 6.76
CA ARG A 20 3.15 -10.79 7.57
C ARG A 20 2.00 -10.08 6.86
N ILE A 21 2.29 -8.96 6.18
CA ILE A 21 1.29 -8.27 5.35
C ILE A 21 0.80 -9.18 4.23
N SER A 22 1.71 -9.84 3.53
CA SER A 22 1.37 -10.77 2.45
C SER A 22 0.47 -11.91 2.94
N GLU A 23 0.84 -12.55 4.03
CA GLU A 23 0.07 -13.64 4.62
C GLU A 23 -1.34 -13.19 5.03
N THR A 24 -1.44 -12.01 5.64
CA THR A 24 -2.71 -11.45 6.09
C THR A 24 -3.60 -11.12 4.89
N ALA A 25 -3.03 -10.48 3.87
CA ALA A 25 -3.76 -10.13 2.66
C ALA A 25 -4.28 -11.38 1.93
N ASP A 26 -3.46 -12.40 1.81
CA ASP A 26 -3.85 -13.66 1.17
C ASP A 26 -4.97 -14.35 1.94
N GLU A 27 -4.89 -14.35 3.26
CA GLU A 27 -5.93 -14.94 4.12
C GLU A 27 -7.26 -14.22 3.98
N LEU A 28 -7.23 -12.88 3.87
CA LEU A 28 -8.44 -12.07 3.71
C LEU A 28 -8.94 -12.02 2.26
N GLY A 29 -8.14 -12.48 1.30
CA GLY A 29 -8.47 -12.37 -0.12
C GLY A 29 -8.43 -10.94 -0.64
N LEU A 30 -7.61 -10.07 -0.04
CA LEU A 30 -7.46 -8.68 -0.42
C LEU A 30 -6.14 -8.47 -1.17
N GLU A 31 -6.19 -7.72 -2.27
CA GLU A 31 -4.98 -7.31 -2.98
C GLU A 31 -4.31 -6.16 -2.22
N CYS A 32 -3.01 -6.28 -1.97
CA CYS A 32 -2.22 -5.28 -1.29
C CYS A 32 -0.98 -4.90 -2.08
N TYR A 33 -0.67 -3.61 -2.09
CA TYR A 33 0.46 -3.05 -2.82
C TYR A 33 1.20 -2.04 -1.95
N VAL A 34 2.53 -2.12 -1.94
CA VAL A 34 3.37 -1.03 -1.39
C VAL A 34 3.48 0.04 -2.47
N VAL A 35 3.24 1.28 -2.10
CA VAL A 35 3.21 2.41 -3.04
C VAL A 35 4.03 3.59 -2.52
N GLY A 36 4.20 4.59 -3.37
CA GLY A 36 4.70 5.91 -2.98
C GLY A 36 6.17 5.95 -2.63
N GLY A 37 6.48 6.71 -1.59
CA GLY A 37 7.86 7.05 -1.24
C GLY A 37 8.76 5.86 -0.93
N TYR A 38 8.22 4.79 -0.33
CA TYR A 38 9.02 3.61 -0.04
C TYR A 38 9.53 2.95 -1.32
N VAL A 39 8.66 2.76 -2.31
CA VAL A 39 9.06 2.18 -3.61
C VAL A 39 10.03 3.09 -4.33
N ARG A 40 9.74 4.40 -4.37
CA ARG A 40 10.65 5.39 -4.92
C ARG A 40 12.02 5.32 -4.28
N ASP A 41 12.09 5.23 -2.95
CA ASP A 41 13.35 5.22 -2.21
C ASP A 41 14.16 3.96 -2.47
N ILE A 42 13.51 2.83 -2.74
CA ILE A 42 14.21 1.62 -3.18
C ILE A 42 14.92 1.87 -4.51
N PHE A 43 14.21 2.46 -5.50
CA PHE A 43 14.82 2.77 -6.80
C PHE A 43 15.95 3.80 -6.70
N LEU A 44 15.86 4.73 -5.75
CA LEU A 44 16.88 5.73 -5.50
C LEU A 44 17.95 5.26 -4.53
N GLN A 45 17.87 4.02 -4.06
CA GLN A 45 18.79 3.42 -3.09
C GLN A 45 18.89 4.23 -1.79
N ARG A 46 17.75 4.77 -1.34
CA ARG A 46 17.62 5.50 -0.09
C ARG A 46 16.91 4.66 0.97
N PRO A 47 17.30 4.79 2.25
CA PRO A 47 16.55 4.12 3.31
C PRO A 47 15.17 4.77 3.51
N SER A 48 14.16 3.96 3.81
CA SER A 48 12.85 4.45 4.17
C SER A 48 12.26 3.61 5.29
N LYS A 49 11.61 4.27 6.26
CA LYS A 49 10.95 3.60 7.39
C LYS A 49 9.43 3.65 7.28
N ASP A 50 8.93 4.52 6.43
CA ASP A 50 7.49 4.72 6.28
C ASP A 50 7.00 3.91 5.08
N ILE A 51 6.04 3.04 5.33
CA ILE A 51 5.49 2.13 4.33
C ILE A 51 4.05 2.51 4.08
N ASP A 52 3.71 2.83 2.83
CA ASP A 52 2.34 3.08 2.41
C ASP A 52 1.80 1.86 1.67
N VAL A 53 0.70 1.30 2.16
CA VAL A 53 0.06 0.13 1.57
C VAL A 53 -1.33 0.50 1.07
N VAL A 54 -1.57 0.27 -0.21
CA VAL A 54 -2.90 0.37 -0.81
C VAL A 54 -3.54 -1.01 -0.81
N VAL A 55 -4.75 -1.07 -0.30
CA VAL A 55 -5.55 -2.31 -0.24
C VAL A 55 -6.73 -2.14 -1.21
N VAL A 56 -6.92 -3.10 -2.09
CA VAL A 56 -8.14 -3.14 -2.90
C VAL A 56 -9.24 -3.73 -2.04
N GLY A 57 -9.94 -2.84 -1.31
CA GLY A 57 -10.90 -3.18 -0.27
C GLY A 57 -10.71 -2.25 0.92
N SER A 58 -10.96 -2.76 2.13
CA SER A 58 -10.86 -1.97 3.36
C SER A 58 -9.45 -2.01 3.94
N GLY A 59 -8.78 -0.85 3.93
CA GLY A 59 -7.48 -0.69 4.59
C GLY A 59 -7.59 -0.89 6.10
N ILE A 60 -8.70 -0.49 6.70
CA ILE A 60 -8.93 -0.65 8.14
C ILE A 60 -9.03 -2.13 8.51
N VAL A 61 -9.81 -2.91 7.77
CA VAL A 61 -9.94 -4.36 8.00
C VAL A 61 -8.58 -5.06 7.88
N MET A 62 -7.82 -4.69 6.87
CA MET A 62 -6.48 -5.23 6.67
C MET A 62 -5.55 -4.91 7.85
N ALA A 63 -5.54 -3.65 8.28
CA ALA A 63 -4.69 -3.20 9.39
C ALA A 63 -5.08 -3.87 10.71
N GLU A 64 -6.37 -4.02 10.98
CA GLU A 64 -6.86 -4.70 12.17
C GLU A 64 -6.44 -6.18 12.20
N ALA A 65 -6.57 -6.86 11.07
CA ALA A 65 -6.17 -8.27 10.94
C ALA A 65 -4.67 -8.43 11.13
N LEU A 66 -3.88 -7.54 10.55
CA LEU A 66 -2.43 -7.56 10.71
C LEU A 66 -2.03 -7.30 12.16
N ALA A 67 -2.66 -6.34 12.83
CA ALA A 67 -2.38 -6.03 14.23
C ALA A 67 -2.62 -7.26 15.12
N ARG A 68 -3.71 -8.00 14.88
CA ARG A 68 -3.98 -9.25 15.61
C ARG A 68 -2.91 -10.30 15.36
N ARG A 69 -2.46 -10.42 14.11
CA ARG A 69 -1.42 -11.40 13.73
C ARG A 69 -0.06 -11.06 14.37
N LEU A 70 0.29 -9.78 14.45
CA LEU A 70 1.55 -9.34 15.06
C LEU A 70 1.53 -9.42 16.59
N GLY A 71 0.37 -9.23 17.20
CA GLY A 71 0.20 -9.34 18.64
C GLY A 71 0.82 -8.18 19.41
N ARG A 72 1.56 -8.50 20.48
CA ARG A 72 2.18 -7.47 21.34
C ARG A 72 3.21 -6.67 20.56
N GLY A 73 3.27 -5.38 20.83
CA GLY A 73 4.16 -4.46 20.15
C GLY A 73 3.56 -3.79 18.93
N ALA A 74 2.39 -4.26 18.47
CA ALA A 74 1.66 -3.62 17.39
C ALA A 74 0.72 -2.55 17.98
N HIS A 75 0.87 -1.31 17.50
CA HIS A 75 0.03 -0.19 17.90
C HIS A 75 -0.76 0.31 16.71
N LEU A 76 -2.08 0.13 16.78
CA LEU A 76 -2.99 0.46 15.69
C LEU A 76 -3.74 1.76 15.97
N SER A 77 -3.75 2.66 14.99
CA SER A 77 -4.59 3.87 14.99
C SER A 77 -5.51 3.82 13.77
N VAL A 78 -6.80 4.00 14.00
CA VAL A 78 -7.82 3.92 12.94
C VAL A 78 -8.42 5.29 12.71
N PHE A 79 -8.46 5.73 11.46
CA PHE A 79 -9.01 7.02 11.04
C PHE A 79 -10.22 6.76 10.15
N LYS A 80 -11.37 6.47 10.77
CA LYS A 80 -12.59 6.04 10.08
C LYS A 80 -13.08 7.02 9.02
N ASN A 81 -12.98 8.32 9.32
CA ASN A 81 -13.45 9.35 8.40
C ASN A 81 -12.65 9.40 7.10
N PHE A 82 -11.42 8.92 7.13
CA PHE A 82 -10.54 8.89 5.96
C PHE A 82 -10.42 7.50 5.36
N GLY A 83 -10.99 6.48 5.99
CA GLY A 83 -10.85 5.09 5.55
C GLY A 83 -9.44 4.56 5.63
N THR A 84 -8.63 5.09 6.55
CA THR A 84 -7.22 4.74 6.69
C THR A 84 -6.91 4.22 8.09
N ALA A 85 -5.78 3.50 8.21
CA ALA A 85 -5.28 3.05 9.50
C ALA A 85 -3.75 3.07 9.48
N GLN A 86 -3.15 3.36 10.62
CA GLN A 86 -1.72 3.38 10.78
C GLN A 86 -1.31 2.33 11.82
N LEU A 87 -0.31 1.54 11.49
CA LEU A 87 0.22 0.51 12.36
C LEU A 87 1.70 0.80 12.64
N LYS A 88 2.04 0.85 13.92
CA LYS A 88 3.44 0.97 14.36
C LYS A 88 3.88 -0.35 14.98
N TYR A 89 5.02 -0.87 14.51
CA TYR A 89 5.56 -2.13 14.99
C TYR A 89 7.09 -2.10 14.94
N HIS A 90 7.72 -2.17 16.12
CA HIS A 90 9.18 -2.20 16.27
C HIS A 90 9.89 -1.11 15.46
N GLY A 91 9.41 0.13 15.57
CA GLY A 91 10.03 1.27 14.90
C GLY A 91 9.64 1.46 13.43
N THR A 92 8.85 0.56 12.88
CA THR A 92 8.33 0.67 11.50
C THR A 92 6.90 1.19 11.53
N GLU A 93 6.58 2.13 10.64
CA GLU A 93 5.22 2.64 10.47
C GLU A 93 4.66 2.18 9.14
N VAL A 94 3.47 1.60 9.17
CA VAL A 94 2.74 1.18 7.97
C VAL A 94 1.40 1.88 7.96
N GLU A 95 1.11 2.60 6.88
CA GLU A 95 -0.19 3.21 6.66
C GLU A 95 -0.98 2.39 5.64
N PHE A 96 -2.21 2.05 6.00
CA PHE A 96 -3.10 1.29 5.13
C PHE A 96 -4.22 2.19 4.63
N VAL A 97 -4.38 2.25 3.32
CA VAL A 97 -5.46 3.00 2.68
C VAL A 97 -6.20 2.09 1.71
N GLY A 98 -7.51 2.24 1.60
CA GLY A 98 -8.28 1.59 0.55
C GLY A 98 -7.99 2.26 -0.79
N ALA A 99 -7.88 1.48 -1.86
CA ALA A 99 -7.72 2.03 -3.20
C ALA A 99 -8.91 2.94 -3.52
N ARG A 100 -8.64 4.10 -4.08
CA ARG A 100 -9.65 5.15 -4.28
C ARG A 100 -9.81 5.50 -5.75
N LYS A 101 -11.06 5.77 -6.09
CA LYS A 101 -11.45 6.36 -7.35
C LYS A 101 -12.07 7.72 -7.05
N GLU A 102 -11.55 8.79 -7.66
CA GLU A 102 -12.10 10.12 -7.52
C GLU A 102 -12.98 10.44 -8.73
N SER A 103 -14.18 10.95 -8.46
CA SER A 103 -15.09 11.46 -9.48
C SER A 103 -15.73 12.75 -8.98
N TYR A 104 -16.34 13.52 -9.88
CA TYR A 104 -17.00 14.75 -9.52
C TYR A 104 -18.49 14.64 -9.85
N ALA A 105 -19.35 14.98 -8.88
CA ALA A 105 -20.77 15.11 -9.16
C ALA A 105 -21.01 16.30 -10.06
N HIS A 106 -22.10 16.23 -10.86
CA HIS A 106 -22.44 17.22 -11.87
C HIS A 106 -22.53 18.65 -11.31
N ASP A 107 -22.93 18.80 -10.04
CA ASP A 107 -23.20 20.07 -9.37
C ASP A 107 -22.19 20.40 -8.27
N SER A 108 -21.12 19.66 -8.11
CA SER A 108 -20.19 19.86 -7.00
C SER A 108 -18.74 19.93 -7.46
N ARG A 109 -17.97 20.81 -6.81
CA ARG A 109 -16.52 20.91 -6.99
C ARG A 109 -15.77 19.95 -6.06
N LYS A 110 -16.45 19.33 -5.09
CA LYS A 110 -15.84 18.38 -4.18
C LYS A 110 -15.78 17.00 -4.86
N PRO A 111 -14.61 16.33 -4.83
CA PRO A 111 -14.53 14.99 -5.39
C PRO A 111 -15.37 14.00 -4.57
N ILE A 112 -16.01 13.10 -5.26
CA ILE A 112 -16.64 11.94 -4.65
C ILE A 112 -15.56 10.86 -4.60
N VAL A 113 -15.29 10.34 -3.40
CA VAL A 113 -14.30 9.29 -3.19
C VAL A 113 -15.04 7.96 -3.01
N GLU A 114 -14.73 7.01 -3.86
CA GLU A 114 -15.32 5.68 -3.85
C GLU A 114 -14.20 4.62 -3.78
N ASP A 115 -14.58 3.40 -3.42
CA ASP A 115 -13.66 2.28 -3.50
C ASP A 115 -13.28 2.05 -4.97
N GLY A 116 -12.01 1.83 -5.22
CA GLY A 116 -11.47 1.65 -6.55
C GLY A 116 -10.49 0.50 -6.64
N SER A 117 -10.01 0.26 -7.85
CA SER A 117 -8.95 -0.69 -8.13
C SER A 117 -7.57 -0.05 -7.92
N LEU A 118 -6.52 -0.86 -8.01
CA LEU A 118 -5.15 -0.31 -8.01
C LEU A 118 -4.95 0.69 -9.14
N GLU A 119 -5.46 0.39 -10.33
CA GLU A 119 -5.37 1.26 -11.50
C GLU A 119 -6.05 2.62 -11.23
N ASP A 120 -7.24 2.62 -10.63
CA ASP A 120 -7.94 3.84 -10.25
C ASP A 120 -7.10 4.67 -9.29
N ASP A 121 -6.48 4.03 -8.29
CA ASP A 121 -5.66 4.72 -7.30
C ASP A 121 -4.39 5.29 -7.94
N GLN A 122 -3.73 4.54 -8.82
CA GLN A 122 -2.55 5.03 -9.54
C GLN A 122 -2.88 6.21 -10.43
N ASN A 123 -4.02 6.18 -11.12
CA ASN A 123 -4.43 7.23 -12.05
C ASN A 123 -4.75 8.55 -11.35
N ARG A 124 -5.18 8.53 -10.08
CA ARG A 124 -5.43 9.77 -9.32
C ARG A 124 -4.16 10.42 -8.78
N ARG A 125 -3.01 9.72 -8.84
CA ARG A 125 -1.73 10.26 -8.35
C ARG A 125 -1.06 11.08 -9.43
N ASP A 126 -0.60 12.29 -9.06
CA ASP A 126 -0.08 13.28 -10.02
C ASP A 126 1.31 12.97 -10.53
N PHE A 127 2.11 12.19 -9.79
CA PHE A 127 3.50 11.97 -10.12
C PHE A 127 3.76 10.52 -10.50
N THR A 128 4.41 10.32 -11.65
CA THR A 128 4.79 9.01 -12.18
C THR A 128 5.49 8.13 -11.17
N ILE A 129 6.48 8.68 -10.46
CA ILE A 129 7.27 7.90 -9.51
C ILE A 129 6.46 7.51 -8.27
N ASN A 130 5.45 8.30 -7.90
CA ASN A 130 4.54 8.00 -6.79
C ASN A 130 3.43 7.04 -7.20
N ALA A 131 3.29 6.78 -8.50
CA ALA A 131 2.32 5.82 -9.02
C ALA A 131 2.87 4.39 -9.10
N LEU A 132 4.15 4.18 -8.73
CA LEU A 132 4.73 2.85 -8.67
C LEU A 132 4.13 2.05 -7.53
N ALA A 133 3.87 0.78 -7.77
CA ALA A 133 3.30 -0.12 -6.77
C ALA A 133 3.95 -1.51 -6.86
N VAL A 134 4.21 -2.12 -5.71
CA VAL A 134 4.73 -3.49 -5.65
C VAL A 134 3.68 -4.37 -4.99
N CYS A 135 3.22 -5.40 -5.71
CA CYS A 135 2.24 -6.35 -5.20
C CYS A 135 2.84 -7.23 -4.11
N LEU A 136 2.18 -7.31 -2.96
CA LEU A 136 2.64 -8.13 -1.83
C LEU A 136 1.97 -9.50 -1.77
N ASN A 137 0.83 -9.69 -2.44
CA ASN A 137 0.08 -10.95 -2.37
C ASN A 137 0.92 -12.14 -2.85
N SER A 138 0.79 -13.26 -2.15
CA SER A 138 1.52 -14.49 -2.44
C SER A 138 3.04 -14.27 -2.53
N GLN A 139 3.53 -13.23 -1.89
CA GLN A 139 4.94 -12.81 -1.92
C GLN A 139 5.50 -12.64 -3.33
N ARG A 140 4.62 -12.24 -4.28
CA ARG A 140 5.01 -12.08 -5.68
C ARG A 140 6.00 -10.96 -5.92
N CYS A 141 5.86 -9.86 -5.17
CA CYS A 141 6.73 -8.68 -5.29
C CYS A 141 6.86 -8.18 -6.73
N LEU A 142 5.73 -8.15 -7.45
CA LEU A 142 5.70 -7.66 -8.83
C LEU A 142 5.47 -6.16 -8.85
N LEU A 143 6.25 -5.48 -9.69
CA LEU A 143 6.15 -4.04 -9.86
C LEU A 143 5.04 -3.69 -10.84
N TYR A 144 4.18 -2.77 -10.45
CA TYR A 144 3.13 -2.22 -11.31
C TYR A 144 3.35 -0.72 -11.49
N THR A 145 3.11 -0.22 -12.69
CA THR A 145 3.22 1.21 -12.99
C THR A 145 1.90 1.70 -13.58
N SER A 146 1.63 3.00 -13.39
CA SER A 146 0.47 3.62 -14.01
C SER A 146 0.69 3.83 -15.49
N ASP A 147 -0.37 3.68 -16.31
CA ASP A 147 -0.33 3.98 -17.74
C ASP A 147 -0.08 5.46 -18.01
N ALA A 148 -0.31 6.32 -17.03
CA ALA A 148 0.00 7.75 -17.10
C ALA A 148 1.50 8.03 -16.93
N ALA A 149 2.28 7.03 -16.67
CA ALA A 149 3.72 7.15 -16.44
C ALA A 149 4.50 7.42 -17.73
#